data_bf2fbc1ecc06ad973fb956469a0390ae
#
_entry.id   bf2fbc1ecc06ad973fb956469a0390ae
#
_cell.length_a   1.000
_cell.length_b   1.000
_cell.length_c   1.000
_cell.angle_alpha   90.00
_cell.angle_beta   90.00
_cell.angle_gamma   90.00
#
_symmetry.space_group_name_H-M   'P 1'
#
loop_
_entity.id
_entity.type
_entity.pdbx_description
1 polymer ?
#
loop_
_entity_poly.entity_id
_entity_poly.type
_entity_poly.pdbx_seq_one_letter_code
_entity_poly.pdbx_strand_id
1 'polypeptide(L)'
;MSDTPLTGQRILMFVDDIYEDLELWYPRLRLIEAGAEVVVAGPAADADYAGKNGYPCRSTAAIGDIDLAEIATDRWSGLVVPGGFMPDKLRRDDHVLACVRAFHAADKLIGAICHGGWIPISAGVYQGIRVTGSLGIRDDLVNAGAIFEDQPVVVDRHFVSSRKPDDLPDFCRGLLGVLTGVNP
;
A
#
# COMPACT_ATOMS: atom_id res chain seq x y z
N MET A 1 9.88 12.59 -21.95
CA MET A 1 9.24 12.47 -20.62
C MET A 1 10.36 12.46 -19.60
N SER A 2 10.19 13.09 -18.44
CA SER A 2 11.20 13.03 -17.37
C SER A 2 11.43 11.57 -16.98
N ASP A 3 12.68 11.15 -16.82
CA ASP A 3 13.02 9.80 -16.34
C ASP A 3 12.53 9.55 -14.88
N THR A 4 12.11 10.62 -14.17
CA THR A 4 11.66 10.62 -12.78
C THR A 4 10.28 11.31 -12.63
N PRO A 5 9.19 10.66 -13.11
CA PRO A 5 7.86 11.29 -13.15
C PRO A 5 7.24 11.55 -11.76
N LEU A 6 7.79 10.94 -10.70
CA LEU A 6 7.32 11.09 -9.32
C LEU A 6 8.20 12.04 -8.47
N THR A 7 9.05 12.85 -9.11
CA THR A 7 9.88 13.82 -8.38
C THR A 7 9.01 14.75 -7.51
N GLY A 8 9.35 14.85 -6.22
CA GLY A 8 8.61 15.63 -5.22
C GLY A 8 7.41 14.92 -4.60
N GLN A 9 7.09 13.70 -5.05
CA GLN A 9 6.05 12.88 -4.43
C GLN A 9 6.60 12.03 -3.28
N ARG A 10 5.83 11.88 -2.22
CA ARG A 10 6.18 11.13 -1.01
C ARG A 10 5.16 10.03 -0.74
N ILE A 11 5.63 8.81 -0.62
CA ILE A 11 4.80 7.60 -0.47
C ILE A 11 5.08 6.96 0.88
N LEU A 12 4.02 6.72 1.64
CA LEU A 12 4.08 5.90 2.84
C LEU A 12 4.02 4.42 2.47
N MET A 13 4.85 3.59 3.09
CA MET A 13 4.82 2.15 2.92
C MET A 13 4.87 1.49 4.30
N PHE A 14 3.91 0.62 4.62
CA PHE A 14 3.90 -0.09 5.90
C PHE A 14 4.85 -1.28 5.90
N VAL A 15 5.45 -1.54 7.06
CA VAL A 15 6.28 -2.71 7.33
C VAL A 15 6.06 -3.23 8.76
N ASP A 16 6.05 -4.54 8.92
CA ASP A 16 6.23 -5.28 10.18
C ASP A 16 6.76 -6.67 9.83
N ASP A 17 7.18 -7.46 10.81
CA ASP A 17 7.68 -8.81 10.59
C ASP A 17 6.71 -9.69 9.79
N ILE A 18 7.31 -10.58 8.99
CA ILE A 18 6.64 -11.54 8.11
C ILE A 18 5.86 -10.82 6.98
N TYR A 19 6.37 -9.66 6.53
CA TYR A 19 5.89 -9.08 5.26
C TYR A 19 6.31 -9.98 4.08
N GLU A 20 5.63 -9.90 2.95
CA GLU A 20 6.06 -10.57 1.73
C GLU A 20 7.21 -9.79 1.09
N ASP A 21 8.37 -10.44 0.93
CA ASP A 21 9.64 -9.80 0.58
C ASP A 21 9.56 -9.02 -0.73
N LEU A 22 9.04 -9.65 -1.80
CA LEU A 22 8.95 -9.01 -3.11
C LEU A 22 7.89 -7.91 -3.16
N GLU A 23 6.77 -8.09 -2.43
CA GLU A 23 5.66 -7.14 -2.41
C GLU A 23 6.01 -5.83 -1.69
N LEU A 24 7.04 -5.84 -0.84
CA LEU A 24 7.62 -4.64 -0.27
C LEU A 24 8.74 -4.08 -1.16
N TRP A 25 9.73 -4.93 -1.51
CA TRP A 25 10.95 -4.43 -2.11
C TRP A 25 10.78 -4.01 -3.57
N TYR A 26 10.01 -4.73 -4.37
CA TYR A 26 9.83 -4.39 -5.78
C TYR A 26 9.10 -3.03 -5.95
N PRO A 27 7.92 -2.79 -5.33
CA PRO A 27 7.27 -1.48 -5.40
C PRO A 27 8.11 -0.36 -4.82
N ARG A 28 8.80 -0.61 -3.68
CA ARG A 28 9.71 0.38 -3.07
C ARG A 28 10.77 0.85 -4.05
N LEU A 29 11.50 -0.08 -4.65
CA LEU A 29 12.57 0.25 -5.59
C LEU A 29 12.02 0.90 -6.86
N ARG A 30 10.89 0.42 -7.36
CA ARG A 30 10.26 0.97 -8.56
C ARG A 30 9.76 2.41 -8.38
N LEU A 31 9.22 2.73 -7.20
CA LEU A 31 8.79 4.09 -6.85
C LEU A 31 10.01 5.03 -6.68
N ILE A 32 11.08 4.55 -6.02
CA ILE A 32 12.34 5.31 -5.89
C ILE A 32 12.96 5.57 -7.27
N GLU A 33 13.03 4.56 -8.14
CA GLU A 33 13.50 4.71 -9.51
C GLU A 33 12.70 5.77 -10.29
N ALA A 34 11.39 5.84 -10.05
CA ALA A 34 10.52 6.86 -10.65
C ALA A 34 10.66 8.25 -10.01
N GLY A 35 11.48 8.42 -8.98
CA GLY A 35 11.80 9.69 -8.33
C GLY A 35 11.02 10.00 -7.06
N ALA A 36 10.21 9.08 -6.55
CA ALA A 36 9.48 9.29 -5.29
C ALA A 36 10.39 9.12 -4.06
N GLU A 37 10.10 9.87 -3.00
CA GLU A 37 10.56 9.57 -1.65
C GLU A 37 9.64 8.48 -1.07
N VAL A 38 10.23 7.33 -0.67
CA VAL A 38 9.48 6.25 -0.02
C VAL A 38 9.84 6.18 1.46
N VAL A 39 8.88 6.50 2.32
CA VAL A 39 8.99 6.38 3.77
C VAL A 39 8.45 5.03 4.20
N VAL A 40 9.32 4.18 4.74
CA VAL A 40 8.93 2.88 5.28
C VAL A 40 8.62 3.07 6.76
N ALA A 41 7.36 2.86 7.14
CA ALA A 41 6.92 3.01 8.53
C ALA A 41 6.53 1.66 9.14
N GLY A 42 7.12 1.36 10.28
CA GLY A 42 6.84 0.19 11.10
C GLY A 42 6.35 0.55 12.50
N PRO A 43 6.08 -0.42 13.37
CA PRO A 43 5.76 -0.18 14.79
C PRO A 43 6.77 0.71 15.52
N ALA A 44 8.05 0.63 15.15
CA ALA A 44 9.11 1.50 15.65
C ALA A 44 9.91 2.10 14.50
N ALA A 45 10.45 3.31 14.69
CA ALA A 45 11.41 3.91 13.77
C ALA A 45 12.80 3.25 13.93
N ASP A 46 13.59 3.27 12.86
CA ASP A 46 14.97 2.75 12.84
C ASP A 46 15.11 1.28 13.29
N ALA A 47 14.04 0.49 13.15
CA ALA A 47 13.99 -0.92 13.49
C ALA A 47 14.09 -1.80 12.23
N ASP A 48 14.69 -2.98 12.38
CA ASP A 48 14.79 -3.98 11.33
C ASP A 48 13.65 -4.99 11.46
N TYR A 49 12.92 -5.22 10.37
CA TYR A 49 11.84 -6.18 10.26
C TYR A 49 12.22 -7.27 9.26
N ALA A 50 11.91 -8.52 9.56
CA ALA A 50 12.23 -9.65 8.70
C ALA A 50 11.04 -9.98 7.77
N GLY A 51 11.31 -10.09 6.48
CA GLY A 51 10.35 -10.65 5.53
C GLY A 51 10.07 -12.13 5.80
N LYS A 52 9.03 -12.68 5.23
CA LYS A 52 8.68 -14.10 5.42
C LYS A 52 9.75 -15.06 4.91
N ASN A 53 10.60 -14.63 3.97
CA ASN A 53 11.76 -15.36 3.48
C ASN A 53 13.07 -14.86 4.12
N GLY A 54 13.00 -13.98 5.11
CA GLY A 54 14.11 -13.51 5.91
C GLY A 54 14.86 -12.30 5.37
N TYR A 55 14.43 -11.70 4.27
CA TYR A 55 15.09 -10.49 3.77
C TYR A 55 14.72 -9.29 4.66
N PRO A 56 15.70 -8.55 5.22
CA PRO A 56 15.42 -7.49 6.16
C PRO A 56 14.95 -6.20 5.48
N CYS A 57 14.08 -5.47 6.16
CA CYS A 57 13.74 -4.10 5.80
C CYS A 57 13.80 -3.21 7.04
N ARG A 58 14.61 -2.13 6.97
CA ARG A 58 14.70 -1.14 8.04
C ARG A 58 13.63 -0.08 7.84
N SER A 59 12.84 0.18 8.89
CA SER A 59 11.90 1.30 8.92
C SER A 59 12.65 2.63 9.01
N THR A 60 12.08 3.68 8.44
CA THR A 60 12.59 5.06 8.52
C THR A 60 11.72 5.95 9.41
N ALA A 61 10.55 5.44 9.81
CA ALA A 61 9.60 6.13 10.69
C ALA A 61 8.85 5.12 11.57
N ALA A 62 8.34 5.56 12.71
CA ALA A 62 7.30 4.83 13.43
C ALA A 62 5.91 5.19 12.86
N ILE A 63 5.03 4.20 12.74
CA ILE A 63 3.66 4.45 12.28
C ILE A 63 2.96 5.46 13.18
N GLY A 64 3.13 5.34 14.50
CA GLY A 64 2.53 6.24 15.49
C GLY A 64 2.99 7.71 15.39
N ASP A 65 4.09 7.98 14.69
CA ASP A 65 4.62 9.33 14.48
C ASP A 65 4.10 9.98 13.18
N ILE A 66 3.33 9.25 12.38
CA ILE A 66 2.73 9.81 11.15
C ILE A 66 1.60 10.78 11.52
N ASP A 67 1.81 12.05 11.24
CA ASP A 67 0.77 13.06 11.47
C ASP A 67 -0.36 12.92 10.46
N LEU A 68 -1.54 12.54 10.95
CA LEU A 68 -2.74 12.36 10.13
C LEU A 68 -3.17 13.65 9.42
N ALA A 69 -2.93 14.83 10.02
CA ALA A 69 -3.27 16.10 9.40
C ALA A 69 -2.40 16.39 8.17
N GLU A 70 -1.14 15.94 8.17
CA GLU A 70 -0.25 16.10 7.01
C GLU A 70 -0.67 15.23 5.81
N ILE A 71 -1.43 14.14 6.04
CA ILE A 71 -1.92 13.29 4.95
C ILE A 71 -2.88 14.07 4.04
N ALA A 72 -3.65 15.00 4.58
CA ALA A 72 -4.55 15.84 3.79
C ALA A 72 -3.83 16.94 2.98
N THR A 73 -2.55 17.20 3.28
CA THR A 73 -1.72 18.20 2.58
C THR A 73 -0.95 17.58 1.42
N ASP A 74 -0.28 18.41 0.61
CA ASP A 74 0.59 17.95 -0.49
C ASP A 74 1.86 17.19 -0.02
N ARG A 75 2.03 17.02 1.30
CA ARG A 75 3.20 16.33 1.85
C ARG A 75 3.21 14.83 1.55
N TRP A 76 2.06 14.21 1.35
CA TRP A 76 1.92 12.80 1.01
C TRP A 76 1.14 12.61 -0.29
N SER A 77 1.58 11.70 -1.14
CA SER A 77 0.91 11.37 -2.40
C SER A 77 0.16 10.02 -2.35
N GLY A 78 0.56 9.13 -1.44
CA GLY A 78 -0.09 7.82 -1.35
C GLY A 78 0.47 6.91 -0.27
N LEU A 79 -0.21 5.79 -0.14
CA LEU A 79 0.11 4.68 0.77
C LEU A 79 0.23 3.38 -0.03
N VAL A 80 1.24 2.55 0.28
CA VAL A 80 1.38 1.18 -0.25
C VAL A 80 1.41 0.19 0.90
N VAL A 81 0.61 -0.87 0.78
CA VAL A 81 0.46 -1.93 1.77
C VAL A 81 0.88 -3.27 1.17
N PRO A 82 2.09 -3.77 1.46
CA PRO A 82 2.51 -5.12 1.12
C PRO A 82 1.68 -6.18 1.85
N GLY A 83 1.73 -7.42 1.35
CA GLY A 83 1.09 -8.57 1.98
C GLY A 83 2.02 -9.36 2.92
N GLY A 84 1.92 -10.68 2.88
CA GLY A 84 2.49 -11.59 3.86
C GLY A 84 1.55 -11.74 5.07
N PHE A 85 2.11 -11.96 6.27
CA PHE A 85 1.36 -11.98 7.53
C PHE A 85 1.34 -10.63 8.25
N MET A 86 2.20 -9.70 7.85
CA MET A 86 2.26 -8.34 8.40
C MET A 86 0.87 -7.67 8.48
N PRO A 87 0.01 -7.72 7.45
CA PRO A 87 -1.28 -7.04 7.49
C PRO A 87 -2.22 -7.55 8.61
N ASP A 88 -2.13 -8.82 9.00
CA ASP A 88 -2.92 -9.34 10.12
C ASP A 88 -2.52 -8.69 11.46
N LYS A 89 -1.26 -8.34 11.62
CA LYS A 89 -0.78 -7.61 12.81
C LYS A 89 -1.22 -6.16 12.76
N LEU A 90 -0.88 -5.45 11.69
CA LEU A 90 -1.08 -4.00 11.58
C LEU A 90 -2.55 -3.59 11.49
N ARG A 91 -3.45 -4.44 10.98
CA ARG A 91 -4.90 -4.16 10.97
C ARG A 91 -5.53 -4.00 12.35
N ARG A 92 -4.83 -4.36 13.41
CA ARG A 92 -5.26 -4.27 14.81
C ARG A 92 -4.85 -2.95 15.47
N ASP A 93 -4.06 -2.14 14.78
CA ASP A 93 -3.58 -0.85 15.25
C ASP A 93 -4.51 0.26 14.73
N ASP A 94 -5.14 0.99 15.65
CA ASP A 94 -6.10 2.05 15.33
C ASP A 94 -5.45 3.21 14.55
N HIS A 95 -4.16 3.50 14.78
CA HIS A 95 -3.45 4.54 14.06
C HIS A 95 -3.15 4.14 12.61
N VAL A 96 -2.81 2.87 12.36
CA VAL A 96 -2.71 2.31 11.00
C VAL A 96 -4.01 2.50 10.24
N LEU A 97 -5.13 2.13 10.87
CA LEU A 97 -6.46 2.28 10.25
C LEU A 97 -6.83 3.75 10.03
N ALA A 98 -6.43 4.64 10.95
CA ALA A 98 -6.65 6.08 10.82
C ALA A 98 -5.83 6.66 9.64
N CYS A 99 -4.59 6.23 9.44
CA CYS A 99 -3.79 6.60 8.26
C CYS A 99 -4.52 6.22 6.95
N VAL A 100 -5.00 4.98 6.84
CA VAL A 100 -5.72 4.53 5.63
C VAL A 100 -6.96 5.38 5.39
N ARG A 101 -7.77 5.64 6.44
CA ARG A 101 -8.94 6.52 6.33
C ARG A 101 -8.57 7.94 5.90
N ALA A 102 -7.47 8.48 6.40
CA ALA A 102 -7.00 9.82 6.02
C ALA A 102 -6.58 9.89 4.54
N PHE A 103 -5.84 8.89 4.03
CA PHE A 103 -5.50 8.78 2.61
C PHE A 103 -6.76 8.67 1.75
N HIS A 104 -7.72 7.84 2.14
CA HIS A 104 -8.99 7.71 1.44
C HIS A 104 -9.79 9.01 1.42
N ALA A 105 -9.92 9.71 2.56
CA ALA A 105 -10.65 10.97 2.65
C ALA A 105 -10.00 12.11 1.83
N ALA A 106 -8.70 12.01 1.57
CA ALA A 106 -7.95 12.96 0.76
C ALA A 106 -7.87 12.55 -0.74
N ASP A 107 -8.57 11.51 -1.17
CA ASP A 107 -8.52 10.93 -2.53
C ASP A 107 -7.10 10.59 -3.01
N LYS A 108 -6.20 10.20 -2.09
CA LYS A 108 -4.80 9.86 -2.37
C LYS A 108 -4.63 8.37 -2.57
N LEU A 109 -3.63 7.99 -3.39
CA LEU A 109 -3.34 6.61 -3.71
C LEU A 109 -3.35 5.71 -2.46
N ILE A 110 -4.09 4.60 -2.55
CA ILE A 110 -4.00 3.45 -1.65
C ILE A 110 -3.72 2.22 -2.51
N GLY A 111 -2.47 1.76 -2.48
CA GLY A 111 -2.04 0.52 -3.13
C GLY A 111 -2.02 -0.63 -2.14
N ALA A 112 -2.68 -1.74 -2.42
CA ALA A 112 -2.63 -2.95 -1.59
C ALA A 112 -2.46 -4.20 -2.43
N ILE A 113 -1.55 -5.08 -2.04
CA ILE A 113 -1.31 -6.33 -2.76
C ILE A 113 -1.48 -7.54 -1.82
N CYS A 114 -1.99 -8.66 -2.38
CA CYS A 114 -2.09 -9.94 -1.70
C CYS A 114 -2.97 -9.85 -0.44
N HIS A 115 -2.43 -10.20 0.74
CA HIS A 115 -3.10 -10.04 2.02
C HIS A 115 -3.09 -8.59 2.55
N GLY A 116 -2.38 -7.68 1.89
CA GLY A 116 -2.38 -6.24 2.21
C GLY A 116 -3.79 -5.64 2.24
N GLY A 117 -4.71 -6.21 1.45
CA GLY A 117 -6.11 -5.82 1.44
C GLY A 117 -6.84 -5.89 2.80
N TRP A 118 -6.36 -6.68 3.76
CA TRP A 118 -6.94 -6.73 5.10
C TRP A 118 -6.92 -5.40 5.84
N ILE A 119 -5.92 -4.56 5.61
CA ILE A 119 -5.83 -3.26 6.30
C ILE A 119 -6.92 -2.29 5.80
N PRO A 120 -7.10 -2.04 4.47
CA PRO A 120 -8.23 -1.26 3.97
C PRO A 120 -9.61 -1.85 4.31
N ILE A 121 -9.76 -3.19 4.37
CA ILE A 121 -10.97 -3.86 4.88
C ILE A 121 -11.28 -3.38 6.29
N SER A 122 -10.32 -3.47 7.21
CA SER A 122 -10.49 -3.08 8.61
C SER A 122 -10.68 -1.57 8.79
N ALA A 123 -10.10 -0.76 7.90
CA ALA A 123 -10.34 0.67 7.86
C ALA A 123 -11.74 1.06 7.34
N GLY A 124 -12.48 0.11 6.72
CA GLY A 124 -13.84 0.32 6.22
C GLY A 124 -13.91 1.14 4.92
N VAL A 125 -12.85 1.15 4.11
CA VAL A 125 -12.76 2.03 2.93
C VAL A 125 -13.06 1.32 1.60
N TYR A 126 -13.39 0.03 1.61
CA TYR A 126 -13.62 -0.75 0.38
C TYR A 126 -15.10 -0.87 -0.03
N GLN A 127 -16.03 -0.26 0.69
CA GLN A 127 -17.45 -0.32 0.34
C GLN A 127 -17.71 0.22 -1.08
N GLY A 128 -18.18 -0.64 -1.98
CA GLY A 128 -18.50 -0.29 -3.38
C GLY A 128 -17.27 -0.03 -4.27
N ILE A 129 -16.06 -0.37 -3.81
CA ILE A 129 -14.81 -0.24 -4.58
C ILE A 129 -14.53 -1.55 -5.32
N ARG A 130 -14.13 -1.46 -6.59
CA ARG A 130 -13.62 -2.61 -7.36
C ARG A 130 -12.20 -2.91 -6.90
N VAL A 131 -11.95 -4.14 -6.50
CA VAL A 131 -10.64 -4.57 -5.99
C VAL A 131 -10.31 -6.00 -6.39
N THR A 132 -9.03 -6.31 -6.33
CA THR A 132 -8.52 -7.69 -6.30
C THR A 132 -7.64 -7.90 -5.06
N GLY A 133 -7.21 -9.12 -4.84
CA GLY A 133 -6.32 -9.50 -3.74
C GLY A 133 -6.00 -10.98 -3.79
N SER A 134 -5.25 -11.48 -2.82
CA SER A 134 -5.07 -12.92 -2.67
C SER A 134 -6.43 -13.63 -2.63
N LEU A 135 -6.56 -14.76 -3.32
CA LEU A 135 -7.78 -15.58 -3.26
C LEU A 135 -8.11 -16.00 -1.82
N GLY A 136 -7.12 -16.09 -0.94
CA GLY A 136 -7.32 -16.41 0.48
C GLY A 136 -8.10 -15.35 1.26
N ILE A 137 -8.20 -14.11 0.77
CA ILE A 137 -8.98 -13.03 1.40
C ILE A 137 -10.18 -12.58 0.56
N ARG A 138 -10.53 -13.32 -0.49
CA ARG A 138 -11.64 -12.98 -1.38
C ARG A 138 -12.95 -12.76 -0.63
N ASP A 139 -13.29 -13.70 0.25
CA ASP A 139 -14.56 -13.63 0.99
C ASP A 139 -14.56 -12.45 1.97
N ASP A 140 -13.39 -12.12 2.55
CA ASP A 140 -13.24 -10.95 3.41
C ASP A 140 -13.48 -9.64 2.63
N LEU A 141 -12.94 -9.54 1.40
CA LEU A 141 -13.15 -8.40 0.50
C LEU A 141 -14.63 -8.24 0.14
N VAL A 142 -15.28 -9.34 -0.25
CA VAL A 142 -16.71 -9.34 -0.59
C VAL A 142 -17.56 -8.97 0.64
N ASN A 143 -17.27 -9.52 1.81
CA ASN A 143 -18.00 -9.22 3.05
C ASN A 143 -17.79 -7.78 3.51
N ALA A 144 -16.65 -7.16 3.16
CA ALA A 144 -16.41 -5.72 3.39
C ALA A 144 -17.14 -4.81 2.38
N GLY A 145 -17.93 -5.39 1.47
CA GLY A 145 -18.70 -4.66 0.47
C GLY A 145 -17.91 -4.26 -0.78
N ALA A 146 -16.71 -4.80 -0.98
CA ALA A 146 -15.95 -4.60 -2.20
C ALA A 146 -16.52 -5.40 -3.38
N ILE A 147 -16.30 -4.92 -4.59
CA ILE A 147 -16.59 -5.63 -5.84
C ILE A 147 -15.31 -6.36 -6.25
N PHE A 148 -15.24 -7.66 -5.95
CA PHE A 148 -14.05 -8.46 -6.23
C PHE A 148 -13.95 -8.83 -7.71
N GLU A 149 -12.76 -8.62 -8.29
CA GLU A 149 -12.40 -9.03 -9.65
C GLU A 149 -11.10 -9.85 -9.61
N ASP A 150 -11.10 -11.07 -10.16
CA ASP A 150 -9.87 -11.87 -10.26
C ASP A 150 -9.04 -11.43 -11.47
N GLN A 151 -8.33 -10.32 -11.31
CA GLN A 151 -7.44 -9.73 -12.31
C GLN A 151 -6.05 -9.49 -11.71
N PRO A 152 -4.97 -9.47 -12.51
CA PRO A 152 -3.62 -9.17 -12.01
C PRO A 152 -3.52 -7.83 -11.28
N VAL A 153 -4.24 -6.83 -11.77
CA VAL A 153 -4.36 -5.51 -11.16
C VAL A 153 -5.77 -4.97 -11.38
N VAL A 154 -6.32 -4.32 -10.37
CA VAL A 154 -7.55 -3.55 -10.46
C VAL A 154 -7.27 -2.13 -9.98
N VAL A 155 -7.63 -1.16 -10.80
CA VAL A 155 -7.58 0.26 -10.48
C VAL A 155 -9.00 0.79 -10.43
N ASP A 156 -9.38 1.38 -9.30
CA ASP A 156 -10.67 2.05 -9.12
C ASP A 156 -10.46 3.36 -8.35
N ARG A 157 -10.65 4.50 -9.01
CA ARG A 157 -10.36 5.82 -8.46
C ARG A 157 -8.90 5.92 -8.00
N HIS A 158 -8.66 6.18 -6.73
CA HIS A 158 -7.33 6.23 -6.12
C HIS A 158 -6.87 4.89 -5.52
N PHE A 159 -7.64 3.81 -5.69
CA PHE A 159 -7.24 2.47 -5.23
C PHE A 159 -6.56 1.68 -6.34
N VAL A 160 -5.46 1.03 -5.98
CA VAL A 160 -4.77 0.06 -6.82
C VAL A 160 -4.60 -1.23 -6.02
N SER A 161 -5.13 -2.32 -6.52
CA SER A 161 -5.04 -3.63 -5.86
C SER A 161 -4.46 -4.69 -6.77
N SER A 162 -3.77 -5.69 -6.18
CA SER A 162 -3.14 -6.79 -6.90
C SER A 162 -3.15 -8.08 -6.07
N ARG A 163 -2.88 -9.24 -6.69
CA ARG A 163 -3.15 -10.56 -6.08
C ARG A 163 -1.94 -11.18 -5.40
N LYS A 164 -0.76 -11.11 -6.01
CA LYS A 164 0.41 -11.92 -5.64
C LYS A 164 1.70 -11.37 -6.27
N PRO A 165 2.89 -11.87 -5.87
CA PRO A 165 4.16 -11.38 -6.41
C PRO A 165 4.31 -11.43 -7.93
N ASP A 166 3.75 -12.43 -8.61
CA ASP A 166 3.81 -12.51 -10.09
C ASP A 166 3.16 -11.31 -10.78
N ASP A 167 2.21 -10.65 -10.13
CA ASP A 167 1.45 -9.52 -10.66
C ASP A 167 2.12 -8.15 -10.34
N LEU A 168 3.28 -8.13 -9.67
CA LEU A 168 3.98 -6.91 -9.25
C LEU A 168 4.28 -5.92 -10.38
N PRO A 169 4.66 -6.36 -11.61
CA PRO A 169 4.85 -5.42 -12.71
C PRO A 169 3.57 -4.66 -13.07
N ASP A 170 2.41 -5.33 -13.08
CA ASP A 170 1.11 -4.71 -13.33
C ASP A 170 0.69 -3.80 -12.18
N PHE A 171 0.88 -4.26 -10.95
CA PHE A 171 0.64 -3.47 -9.74
C PHE A 171 1.39 -2.15 -9.76
N CYS A 172 2.71 -2.19 -10.04
CA CYS A 172 3.53 -0.98 -10.09
C CYS A 172 3.17 -0.05 -11.26
N ARG A 173 2.75 -0.59 -12.41
CA ARG A 173 2.19 0.25 -13.49
C ARG A 173 0.92 0.97 -13.04
N GLY A 174 0.03 0.27 -12.33
CA GLY A 174 -1.17 0.87 -11.75
C GLY A 174 -0.85 1.98 -10.75
N LEU A 175 0.10 1.74 -9.81
CA LEU A 175 0.55 2.76 -8.85
C LEU A 175 1.06 4.02 -9.57
N LEU A 176 1.96 3.84 -10.55
CA LEU A 176 2.50 4.93 -11.35
C LEU A 176 1.41 5.67 -12.11
N GLY A 177 0.46 4.94 -12.71
CA GLY A 177 -0.66 5.53 -13.45
C GLY A 177 -1.49 6.47 -12.60
N VAL A 178 -1.87 6.03 -11.39
CA VAL A 178 -2.63 6.87 -10.45
C VAL A 178 -1.82 8.08 -9.99
N LEU A 179 -0.53 7.89 -9.63
CA LEU A 179 0.34 8.96 -9.13
C LEU A 179 0.67 10.01 -10.18
N THR A 180 0.67 9.66 -11.47
CA THR A 180 0.96 10.59 -12.58
C THR A 180 -0.30 11.13 -13.25
N GLY A 181 -1.48 10.64 -12.88
CA GLY A 181 -2.75 10.99 -13.55
C GLY A 181 -2.86 10.43 -14.99
N VAL A 182 -2.00 9.51 -15.35
CA VAL A 182 -2.00 8.82 -16.65
C VAL A 182 -2.62 7.45 -16.44
N ASN A 183 -3.86 7.24 -16.88
CA ASN A 183 -4.49 5.90 -16.85
C ASN A 183 -3.63 4.92 -17.66
N PRO A 184 -3.28 3.74 -17.09
CA PRO A 184 -2.56 2.69 -17.81
C PRO A 184 -3.42 2.05 -18.90
#